data_d6ed700c6d7f59cf887872af27d64f38
#
_entry.id   d6ed700c6d7f59cf887872af27d64f38
#
_cell.length_a   1.000
_cell.length_b   1.000
_cell.length_c   1.000
_cell.angle_alpha   90.00
_cell.angle_beta   90.00
_cell.angle_gamma   90.00
#
_symmetry.space_group_name_H-M   'P 1'
#
loop_
_entity.id
_entity.type
_entity.pdbx_description
1 polymer ?
#
loop_
_entity_poly.entity_id
_entity_poly.type
_entity_poly.pdbx_seq_one_letter_code
_entity_poly.pdbx_strand_id
1 'polypeptide(L)'
;MKDLLKLIFFGISKGESVELVLPETQDVLHVKIGFNTVFFLFAGLGGLPLFFKGLWKWGLVMFALTAYGQYLQMCLMRRMADTMTYADLFNITDNPQETAVNVLMILFSILLGVKGNGWVAQNLFKKGWRFAHPESKQAVRACRKWHLPRTYLKRRDAADLSL
;
A
#
# COMPACT_ATOMS: atom_id res chain seq x y z
N MET A 1 -4.85 -17.03 13.69
CA MET A 1 -4.27 -15.67 13.65
C MET A 1 -3.18 -15.52 12.59
N LYS A 2 -2.22 -16.44 12.46
CA LYS A 2 -1.15 -16.38 11.41
C LYS A 2 -1.70 -16.40 9.98
N ASP A 3 -2.78 -17.14 9.70
CA ASP A 3 -3.36 -17.25 8.36
C ASP A 3 -4.20 -16.03 7.97
N LEU A 4 -4.86 -15.38 8.95
CA LEU A 4 -5.56 -14.10 8.73
C LEU A 4 -4.56 -12.99 8.40
N LEU A 5 -3.43 -12.95 9.10
CA LEU A 5 -2.34 -12.02 8.79
C LEU A 5 -1.75 -12.29 7.40
N LYS A 6 -1.55 -13.55 7.02
CA LYS A 6 -1.14 -13.91 5.65
C LYS A 6 -2.15 -13.43 4.62
N LEU A 7 -3.46 -13.62 4.86
CA LEU A 7 -4.52 -13.17 3.97
C LEU A 7 -4.50 -11.64 3.80
N ILE A 8 -4.37 -10.90 4.89
CA ILE A 8 -4.27 -9.42 4.88
C ILE A 8 -2.97 -8.96 4.22
N PHE A 9 -1.85 -9.66 4.47
CA PHE A 9 -0.54 -9.26 3.94
C PHE A 9 -0.32 -9.65 2.48
N PHE A 10 -0.91 -10.75 1.99
CA PHE A 10 -0.65 -11.28 0.65
C PHE A 10 -1.79 -11.10 -0.35
N GLY A 11 -2.93 -10.54 0.12
CA GLY A 11 -4.04 -10.12 -0.74
C GLY A 11 -4.85 -11.26 -1.35
N ILE A 12 -6.16 -11.11 -1.31
CA ILE A 12 -7.18 -12.07 -1.80
C ILE A 12 -7.14 -12.28 -3.35
N SER A 13 -6.32 -11.53 -4.07
CA SER A 13 -6.38 -11.50 -5.53
C SER A 13 -5.43 -12.52 -6.15
N LYS A 14 -5.96 -13.39 -7.01
CA LYS A 14 -5.21 -14.20 -7.96
C LYS A 14 -4.35 -13.28 -8.83
N GLY A 15 -3.04 -13.20 -8.61
CA GLY A 15 -2.11 -12.40 -9.38
C GLY A 15 -0.73 -13.02 -9.36
N GLU A 16 0.05 -12.72 -10.41
CA GLU A 16 1.45 -13.14 -10.45
C GLU A 16 2.19 -12.62 -9.23
N SER A 17 2.91 -13.49 -8.56
CA SER A 17 3.81 -13.16 -7.45
C SER A 17 5.23 -13.56 -7.80
N VAL A 18 6.19 -12.90 -7.18
CA VAL A 18 7.59 -13.26 -7.26
C VAL A 18 8.12 -13.52 -5.86
N GLU A 19 8.99 -14.51 -5.76
CA GLU A 19 9.64 -14.88 -4.52
C GLU A 19 10.88 -14.02 -4.30
N LEU A 20 10.95 -13.43 -3.12
CA LEU A 20 12.13 -12.77 -2.61
C LEU A 20 12.71 -13.60 -1.48
N VAL A 21 14.02 -13.64 -1.39
CA VAL A 21 14.75 -14.35 -0.34
C VAL A 21 15.67 -13.35 0.37
N LEU A 22 15.76 -13.48 1.69
CA LEU A 22 16.78 -12.80 2.47
C LEU A 22 17.97 -13.75 2.64
N PRO A 23 19.13 -13.47 2.03
CA PRO A 23 20.24 -14.42 2.01
C PRO A 23 20.77 -14.81 3.40
N GLU A 24 20.64 -13.91 4.38
CA GLU A 24 21.15 -14.12 5.75
C GLU A 24 20.33 -15.16 6.53
N THR A 25 19.00 -15.14 6.42
CA THR A 25 18.08 -15.98 7.21
C THR A 25 17.39 -17.05 6.38
N GLN A 26 17.57 -17.04 5.06
CA GLN A 26 16.84 -17.90 4.10
C GLN A 26 15.32 -17.74 4.16
N ASP A 27 14.85 -16.61 4.74
CA ASP A 27 13.42 -16.30 4.75
C ASP A 27 12.94 -16.06 3.33
N VAL A 28 11.76 -16.62 3.00
CA VAL A 28 11.12 -16.47 1.70
C VAL A 28 9.87 -15.62 1.85
N LEU A 29 9.75 -14.61 1.00
CA LEU A 29 8.60 -13.71 0.95
C LEU A 29 8.03 -13.63 -0.46
N HIS A 30 6.74 -13.87 -0.61
CA HIS A 30 6.06 -13.70 -1.88
C HIS A 30 5.54 -12.27 -2.03
N VAL A 31 6.01 -11.55 -3.03
CA VAL A 31 5.55 -10.19 -3.34
C VAL A 31 4.77 -10.19 -4.64
N LYS A 32 3.57 -9.62 -4.60
CA LYS A 32 2.66 -9.58 -5.74
C LYS A 32 3.09 -8.56 -6.78
N ILE A 33 3.06 -8.99 -8.05
CA ILE A 33 3.35 -8.13 -9.20
C ILE A 33 2.03 -7.52 -9.67
N GLY A 34 1.75 -6.26 -9.37
CA GLY A 34 0.57 -5.58 -9.88
C GLY A 34 -0.23 -4.83 -8.84
N PHE A 35 -1.54 -4.74 -9.08
CA PHE A 35 -2.44 -3.98 -8.24
C PHE A 35 -2.57 -4.59 -6.83
N ASN A 36 -2.47 -3.76 -5.81
CA ASN A 36 -2.62 -4.17 -4.43
C ASN A 36 -4.01 -3.82 -3.93
N THR A 37 -4.91 -4.81 -3.97
CA THR A 37 -6.30 -4.67 -3.52
C THR A 37 -6.38 -4.31 -2.03
N VAL A 38 -5.45 -4.83 -1.22
CA VAL A 38 -5.42 -4.52 0.23
C VAL A 38 -5.12 -3.04 0.45
N PHE A 39 -4.13 -2.48 -0.24
CA PHE A 39 -3.83 -1.05 -0.12
C PHE A 39 -4.97 -0.18 -0.62
N PHE A 40 -5.63 -0.60 -1.71
CA PHE A 40 -6.77 0.12 -2.26
C PHE A 40 -7.97 0.11 -1.29
N LEU A 41 -8.39 -1.06 -0.82
CA LEU A 41 -9.58 -1.20 0.03
C LEU A 41 -9.38 -0.66 1.44
N PHE A 42 -8.20 -0.88 2.02
CA PHE A 42 -7.92 -0.52 3.41
C PHE A 42 -7.16 0.80 3.58
N ALA A 43 -6.96 1.56 2.50
CA ALA A 43 -6.39 2.90 2.57
C ALA A 43 -7.23 3.81 3.49
N GLY A 44 -8.57 3.72 3.40
CA GLY A 44 -9.52 4.49 4.22
C GLY A 44 -9.49 4.16 5.72
N LEU A 45 -8.85 3.07 6.14
CA LEU A 45 -8.64 2.75 7.56
C LEU A 45 -7.39 3.44 8.15
N GLY A 46 -7.17 4.71 7.83
CA GLY A 46 -6.04 5.49 8.34
C GLY A 46 -4.67 4.99 7.90
N GLY A 47 -4.59 4.25 6.79
CA GLY A 47 -3.32 3.77 6.25
C GLY A 47 -2.64 2.66 7.04
N LEU A 48 -3.32 1.98 7.97
CA LEU A 48 -2.75 0.90 8.80
C LEU A 48 -1.94 -0.15 8.01
N PRO A 49 -2.40 -0.68 6.87
CA PRO A 49 -1.62 -1.65 6.10
C PRO A 49 -0.28 -1.12 5.59
N LEU A 50 -0.16 0.21 5.41
CA LEU A 50 1.06 0.85 4.95
C LEU A 50 2.14 0.86 6.03
N PHE A 51 1.75 1.10 7.29
CA PHE A 51 2.67 1.04 8.43
C PHE A 51 3.26 -0.36 8.60
N PHE A 52 2.43 -1.40 8.55
CA PHE A 52 2.89 -2.80 8.64
C PHE A 52 3.83 -3.20 7.50
N LYS A 53 3.69 -2.58 6.33
CA LYS A 53 4.59 -2.83 5.19
C LYS A 53 5.79 -1.88 5.12
N GLY A 54 6.01 -1.08 6.16
CA GLY A 54 7.16 -0.18 6.26
C GLY A 54 7.05 1.07 5.38
N LEU A 55 5.85 1.40 4.88
CA LEU A 55 5.59 2.60 4.09
C LEU A 55 5.11 3.75 4.98
N TRP A 56 5.88 4.06 6.04
CA TRP A 56 5.51 5.01 7.09
C TRP A 56 5.11 6.39 6.56
N LYS A 57 5.83 6.95 5.57
CA LYS A 57 5.53 8.25 4.98
C LYS A 57 4.12 8.28 4.39
N TRP A 58 3.78 7.27 3.62
CA TRP A 58 2.47 7.14 2.98
C TRP A 58 1.37 6.79 3.98
N GLY A 59 1.70 6.01 5.01
CA GLY A 59 0.82 5.73 6.13
C GLY A 59 0.42 7.00 6.87
N LEU A 60 1.37 7.88 7.18
CA LEU A 60 1.11 9.16 7.84
C LEU A 60 0.26 10.09 6.97
N VAL A 61 0.51 10.16 5.66
CA VAL A 61 -0.32 10.97 4.74
C VAL A 61 -1.76 10.48 4.75
N MET A 62 -1.98 9.16 4.63
CA MET A 62 -3.33 8.59 4.67
C MET A 62 -4.00 8.79 6.02
N PHE A 63 -3.25 8.63 7.12
CA PHE A 63 -3.77 8.89 8.46
C PHE A 63 -4.23 10.35 8.61
N ALA A 64 -3.43 11.31 8.19
CA ALA A 64 -3.76 12.73 8.26
C ALA A 64 -5.01 13.07 7.41
N LEU A 65 -5.11 12.53 6.19
CA LEU A 65 -6.28 12.72 5.34
C LEU A 65 -7.55 12.13 5.98
N THR A 66 -7.45 10.91 6.53
CA THR A 66 -8.58 10.25 7.20
C THR A 66 -9.00 11.04 8.45
N ALA A 67 -8.03 11.45 9.29
CA ALA A 67 -8.31 12.24 10.47
C ALA A 67 -8.96 13.59 10.15
N TYR A 68 -8.50 14.27 9.10
CA TYR A 68 -9.09 15.51 8.64
C TYR A 68 -10.51 15.31 8.10
N GLY A 69 -10.74 14.25 7.32
CA GLY A 69 -12.09 13.89 6.84
C GLY A 69 -13.06 13.62 8.00
N GLN A 70 -12.62 12.86 9.02
CA GLN A 70 -13.41 12.63 10.23
C GLN A 70 -13.70 13.92 11.01
N TYR A 71 -12.72 14.81 11.11
CA TYR A 71 -12.90 16.13 11.73
C TYR A 71 -13.98 16.95 11.02
N LEU A 72 -13.92 17.03 9.69
CA LEU A 72 -14.95 17.74 8.90
C LEU A 72 -16.33 17.15 9.11
N GLN A 73 -16.45 15.81 9.14
CA GLN A 73 -17.70 15.12 9.36
C GLN A 73 -18.26 15.40 10.78
N MET A 74 -17.39 15.43 11.81
CA MET A 74 -17.81 15.82 13.16
C MET A 74 -18.29 17.28 13.24
N CYS A 75 -17.61 18.19 12.55
CA CYS A 75 -18.03 19.61 12.49
C CYS A 75 -19.37 19.74 11.81
N LEU A 76 -19.62 18.99 10.75
CA LEU A 76 -20.90 18.96 10.04
C LEU A 76 -22.00 18.43 10.96
N MET A 77 -21.78 17.28 11.63
CA MET A 77 -22.76 16.71 12.57
C MET A 77 -23.13 17.67 13.71
N ARG A 78 -22.14 18.40 14.25
CA ARG A 78 -22.42 19.42 15.29
C ARG A 78 -23.31 20.54 14.76
N ARG A 79 -23.01 21.09 13.58
CA ARG A 79 -23.85 22.11 12.95
C ARG A 79 -25.28 21.63 12.71
N MET A 80 -25.43 20.37 12.30
CA MET A 80 -26.73 19.75 12.12
C MET A 80 -27.52 19.65 13.43
N ALA A 81 -26.88 19.21 14.52
CA ALA A 81 -27.52 19.10 15.81
C ALA A 81 -28.07 20.42 16.33
N ASP A 82 -27.41 21.54 15.96
CA ASP A 82 -27.81 22.88 16.40
C ASP A 82 -28.91 23.54 15.50
N THR A 83 -29.06 23.10 14.24
CA THR A 83 -29.89 23.82 13.25
C THR A 83 -30.99 22.98 12.54
N MET A 84 -31.21 21.73 12.95
CA MET A 84 -32.01 20.80 12.16
C MET A 84 -33.45 21.24 11.88
N THR A 85 -33.66 21.62 10.62
CA THR A 85 -34.94 21.52 9.91
C THR A 85 -34.86 20.33 8.94
N TYR A 86 -35.96 19.58 8.77
CA TYR A 86 -35.99 18.41 7.85
C TYR A 86 -35.58 18.73 6.41
N ALA A 87 -35.71 20.00 5.99
CA ALA A 87 -35.28 20.46 4.67
C ALA A 87 -33.76 20.47 4.48
N ASP A 88 -32.98 20.62 5.56
CA ASP A 88 -31.55 20.71 5.49
C ASP A 88 -30.90 19.32 5.32
N LEU A 89 -31.60 18.24 5.67
CA LEU A 89 -31.13 16.87 5.50
C LEU A 89 -30.82 16.51 4.03
N PHE A 90 -31.50 17.12 3.08
CA PHE A 90 -31.31 16.91 1.65
C PHE A 90 -30.21 17.80 1.05
N ASN A 91 -29.85 18.90 1.71
CA ASN A 91 -28.80 19.83 1.29
C ASN A 91 -27.41 19.53 1.88
N ILE A 92 -27.29 18.48 2.69
CA ILE A 92 -26.08 18.10 3.43
C ILE A 92 -24.94 17.60 2.52
N THR A 93 -25.29 17.18 1.30
CA THR A 93 -24.33 16.58 0.35
C THR A 93 -23.35 17.58 -0.28
N ASP A 94 -23.52 18.87 -0.07
CA ASP A 94 -22.77 19.91 -0.79
C ASP A 94 -21.69 20.61 0.07
N ASN A 95 -20.98 19.88 0.93
CA ASN A 95 -19.76 20.44 1.51
C ASN A 95 -18.58 20.23 0.54
N PRO A 96 -18.13 21.27 -0.19
CA PRO A 96 -17.09 21.12 -1.20
C PRO A 96 -15.75 20.68 -0.59
N GLN A 97 -15.50 20.98 0.69
CA GLN A 97 -14.28 20.55 1.38
C GLN A 97 -14.28 19.04 1.65
N GLU A 98 -15.42 18.51 2.10
CA GLU A 98 -15.58 17.06 2.32
C GLU A 98 -15.50 16.29 1.01
N THR A 99 -16.14 16.77 -0.02
CA THR A 99 -16.06 16.20 -1.38
C THR A 99 -14.62 16.19 -1.89
N ALA A 100 -13.89 17.29 -1.73
CA ALA A 100 -12.48 17.36 -2.13
C ALA A 100 -11.61 16.35 -1.38
N VAL A 101 -11.78 16.21 -0.05
CA VAL A 101 -11.06 15.22 0.76
C VAL A 101 -11.37 13.80 0.31
N ASN A 102 -12.65 13.48 0.06
CA ASN A 102 -13.05 12.15 -0.40
C ASN A 102 -12.47 11.82 -1.77
N VAL A 103 -12.48 12.78 -2.70
CA VAL A 103 -11.84 12.62 -4.02
C VAL A 103 -10.35 12.38 -3.87
N LEU A 104 -9.65 13.16 -3.03
CA LEU A 104 -8.23 12.97 -2.75
C LEU A 104 -7.95 11.59 -2.15
N MET A 105 -8.76 11.12 -1.20
CA MET A 105 -8.62 9.79 -0.61
C MET A 105 -8.78 8.69 -1.66
N ILE A 106 -9.75 8.80 -2.56
CA ILE A 106 -9.95 7.84 -3.66
C ILE A 106 -8.74 7.83 -4.59
N LEU A 107 -8.28 8.99 -5.04
CA LEU A 107 -7.12 9.11 -5.93
C LEU A 107 -5.86 8.52 -5.27
N PHE A 108 -5.65 8.80 -3.99
CA PHE A 108 -4.54 8.23 -3.22
C PHE A 108 -4.66 6.72 -3.08
N SER A 109 -5.86 6.20 -2.82
CA SER A 109 -6.12 4.75 -2.72
C SER A 109 -5.80 4.04 -4.04
N ILE A 110 -6.17 4.63 -5.18
CA ILE A 110 -5.82 4.13 -6.51
C ILE A 110 -4.30 4.13 -6.70
N LEU A 111 -3.63 5.24 -6.36
CA LEU A 111 -2.17 5.36 -6.46
C LEU A 111 -1.47 4.29 -5.61
N LEU A 112 -1.91 4.08 -4.38
CA LEU A 112 -1.39 3.05 -3.48
C LEU A 112 -1.66 1.63 -4.02
N GLY A 113 -2.84 1.39 -4.60
CA GLY A 113 -3.16 0.13 -5.26
C GLY A 113 -2.21 -0.18 -6.42
N VAL A 114 -1.88 0.81 -7.23
CA VAL A 114 -1.02 0.65 -8.42
C VAL A 114 0.47 0.60 -8.06
N LYS A 115 0.94 1.52 -7.21
CA LYS A 115 2.38 1.70 -6.90
C LYS A 115 2.84 1.02 -5.62
N GLY A 116 1.93 0.70 -4.70
CA GLY A 116 2.27 0.25 -3.35
C GLY A 116 3.15 -1.00 -3.32
N ASN A 117 2.87 -2.01 -4.16
CA ASN A 117 3.71 -3.21 -4.23
C ASN A 117 5.14 -2.88 -4.69
N GLY A 118 5.30 -1.94 -5.63
CA GLY A 118 6.62 -1.48 -6.09
C GLY A 118 7.39 -0.81 -4.97
N TRP A 119 6.76 0.04 -4.18
CA TRP A 119 7.41 0.71 -3.04
C TRP A 119 7.79 -0.25 -1.93
N VAL A 120 6.90 -1.24 -1.63
CA VAL A 120 7.23 -2.32 -0.68
C VAL A 120 8.45 -3.09 -1.17
N ALA A 121 8.45 -3.50 -2.45
CA ALA A 121 9.58 -4.22 -3.04
C ALA A 121 10.87 -3.39 -2.94
N GLN A 122 10.86 -2.11 -3.34
CA GLN A 122 12.03 -1.23 -3.24
C GLN A 122 12.57 -1.16 -1.81
N ASN A 123 11.69 -1.07 -0.80
CA ASN A 123 12.11 -1.07 0.60
C ASN A 123 12.72 -2.42 1.02
N LEU A 124 12.17 -3.54 0.56
CA LEU A 124 12.72 -4.86 0.81
C LEU A 124 14.11 -5.02 0.19
N PHE A 125 14.29 -4.59 -1.07
CA PHE A 125 15.60 -4.63 -1.72
C PHE A 125 16.66 -3.77 -1.01
N LYS A 126 16.26 -2.61 -0.46
CA LYS A 126 17.15 -1.80 0.39
C LYS A 126 17.55 -2.52 1.69
N LYS A 127 16.72 -3.42 2.20
CA LYS A 127 16.97 -4.24 3.39
C LYS A 127 17.74 -5.54 3.08
N GLY A 128 18.26 -5.70 1.86
CA GLY A 128 19.06 -6.86 1.50
C GLY A 128 18.31 -7.99 0.80
N TRP A 129 16.99 -7.92 0.69
CA TRP A 129 16.21 -8.93 -0.04
C TRP A 129 16.63 -9.02 -1.50
N ARG A 130 16.53 -10.21 -2.08
CA ARG A 130 16.89 -10.51 -3.47
C ARG A 130 15.83 -11.38 -4.10
N PHE A 131 15.79 -11.43 -5.43
CA PHE A 131 14.97 -12.43 -6.14
C PHE A 131 15.49 -13.82 -5.86
N ALA A 132 14.61 -14.76 -5.47
CA ALA A 132 14.96 -16.16 -5.32
C ALA A 132 15.39 -16.77 -6.67
N HIS A 133 14.68 -16.40 -7.74
CA HIS A 133 14.93 -16.83 -9.11
C HIS A 133 15.08 -15.63 -10.03
N PRO A 134 16.28 -14.97 -10.10
CA PRO A 134 16.46 -13.74 -10.86
C PRO A 134 16.27 -13.90 -12.37
N GLU A 135 16.45 -15.11 -12.91
CA GLU A 135 16.31 -15.42 -14.34
C GLU A 135 14.84 -15.67 -14.75
N SER A 136 13.92 -15.79 -13.78
CA SER A 136 12.53 -16.09 -14.07
C SER A 136 11.86 -14.93 -14.82
N LYS A 137 10.93 -15.28 -15.73
CA LYS A 137 10.11 -14.28 -16.44
C LYS A 137 9.37 -13.35 -15.48
N GLN A 138 8.99 -13.87 -14.31
CA GLN A 138 8.32 -13.13 -13.25
C GLN A 138 9.24 -12.09 -12.61
N ALA A 139 10.49 -12.46 -12.29
CA ALA A 139 11.48 -11.52 -11.74
C ALA A 139 11.79 -10.38 -12.73
N VAL A 140 11.96 -10.68 -14.02
CA VAL A 140 12.19 -9.67 -15.06
C VAL A 140 10.99 -8.73 -15.18
N ARG A 141 9.76 -9.27 -15.17
CA ARG A 141 8.53 -8.47 -15.22
C ARG A 141 8.38 -7.60 -13.96
N ALA A 142 8.65 -8.15 -12.78
CA ALA A 142 8.63 -7.46 -11.50
C ALA A 142 9.63 -6.30 -11.48
N CYS A 143 10.88 -6.57 -11.87
CA CYS A 143 11.95 -5.60 -11.95
C CYS A 143 11.55 -4.38 -12.80
N ARG A 144 10.98 -4.64 -14.00
CA ARG A 144 10.49 -3.57 -14.88
C ARG A 144 9.32 -2.81 -14.27
N LYS A 145 8.34 -3.50 -13.67
CA LYS A 145 7.11 -2.89 -13.14
C LYS A 145 7.35 -2.09 -11.87
N TRP A 146 8.34 -2.49 -11.07
CA TRP A 146 8.73 -1.82 -9.83
C TRP A 146 9.84 -0.79 -10.03
N HIS A 147 10.27 -0.57 -11.28
CA HIS A 147 11.36 0.35 -11.64
C HIS A 147 12.67 0.06 -10.89
N LEU A 148 12.99 -1.22 -10.71
CA LEU A 148 14.22 -1.64 -10.08
C LEU A 148 15.37 -1.66 -11.09
N PRO A 149 16.61 -1.34 -10.68
CA PRO A 149 17.80 -1.50 -11.50
C PRO A 149 17.98 -2.96 -11.92
N ARG A 150 18.42 -3.19 -13.18
CA ARG A 150 18.67 -4.55 -13.68
C ARG A 150 19.77 -5.29 -12.95
N THR A 151 20.59 -4.58 -12.18
CA THR A 151 21.61 -5.18 -11.29
C THR A 151 21.03 -6.17 -10.30
N TYR A 152 19.76 -6.01 -9.91
CA TYR A 152 19.08 -6.96 -9.02
C TYR A 152 18.69 -8.29 -9.69
N LEU A 153 18.78 -8.38 -11.02
CA LEU A 153 18.57 -9.61 -11.78
C LEU A 153 19.88 -10.41 -11.97
N LYS A 154 21.04 -9.83 -11.65
CA LYS A 154 22.30 -10.55 -11.69
C LYS A 154 22.39 -11.44 -10.46
N ARG A 155 22.68 -12.72 -10.68
CA ARG A 155 23.07 -13.65 -9.61
C ARG A 155 24.39 -13.14 -9.04
N ARG A 156 24.44 -12.78 -7.77
CA ARG A 156 25.73 -12.61 -7.10
C ARG A 156 26.26 -14.01 -6.89
N ASP A 157 27.32 -14.35 -7.60
CA ASP A 157 28.05 -15.59 -7.33
C ASP A 157 28.54 -15.54 -5.89
N ALA A 158 28.55 -16.68 -5.22
CA ALA A 158 28.90 -16.84 -3.80
C ALA A 158 30.33 -16.31 -3.44
N ALA A 159 31.12 -15.95 -4.44
CA ALA A 159 32.44 -15.37 -4.30
C ALA A 159 32.48 -13.94 -3.73
N ASP A 160 31.36 -13.17 -3.82
CA ASP A 160 31.29 -11.79 -3.31
C ASP A 160 30.92 -11.69 -1.81
N LEU A 161 30.70 -12.82 -1.14
CA LEU A 161 30.33 -12.90 0.29
C LEU A 161 31.53 -13.20 1.20
N SER A 162 32.75 -13.29 0.65
CA SER A 162 33.97 -13.63 1.37
C SER A 162 35.01 -12.49 1.48
N LEU A 163 34.53 -11.23 1.42
CA LEU A 163 35.40 -10.07 1.72
C LEU A 163 34.89 -9.29 2.90
#